data_da360baeffcab3a9dce8b1ce2591d2ad
#
_entry.id   da360baeffcab3a9dce8b1ce2591d2ad
#
_cell.length_a   1.000
_cell.length_b   1.000
_cell.length_c   1.000
_cell.angle_alpha   90.00
_cell.angle_beta   90.00
_cell.angle_gamma   90.00
#
_symmetry.space_group_name_H-M   'P 1'
#
loop_
_entity.id
_entity.type
_entity.pdbx_description
1 polymer ?
#
loop_
_entity_poly.entity_id
_entity_poly.type
_entity_poly.pdbx_seq_one_letter_code
_entity_poly.pdbx_strand_id
1 'polypeptide(L)'
;MGLARKIAPCLWFDDRGEEAAGFYTGIFPNSRIVAVTCSSDAGREIHGREPGSVMTVEFELDGHPCTALNGGPVFRFNEAISLQVSCDTQAEIDHDWERLSEGGDPEAQQCGWLKDRYGLSWQVVPRGMAAMLKDPESAAAKRAMAAVLKMKKLDIAELRKAYEG
;
A
#
# COMPACT_ATOMS: atom_id res chain seq x y z
N MET A 1 12.06 19.42 -9.42
CA MET A 1 10.85 19.94 -8.74
C MET A 1 10.63 19.04 -7.53
N GLY A 2 10.71 19.57 -6.33
CA GLY A 2 10.47 18.79 -5.11
C GLY A 2 9.01 18.37 -4.99
N LEU A 3 8.75 17.37 -4.12
CA LEU A 3 7.42 16.88 -3.80
C LEU A 3 6.47 18.05 -3.47
N ALA A 4 5.30 18.08 -4.11
CA ALA A 4 4.34 19.17 -3.97
C ALA A 4 3.73 19.29 -2.56
N ARG A 5 3.90 18.26 -1.70
CA ARG A 5 3.41 18.22 -0.32
C ARG A 5 4.56 18.23 0.67
N LYS A 6 4.35 18.93 1.81
CA LYS A 6 5.35 19.06 2.88
C LYS A 6 5.69 17.72 3.56
N ILE A 7 4.75 16.79 3.61
CA ILE A 7 4.91 15.47 4.23
C ILE A 7 4.57 14.40 3.21
N ALA A 8 5.47 13.44 3.04
CA ALA A 8 5.31 12.29 2.18
C ALA A 8 5.87 11.04 2.88
N PRO A 9 5.30 9.85 2.68
CA PRO A 9 5.89 8.62 3.16
C PRO A 9 7.21 8.33 2.45
N CYS A 10 8.20 7.86 3.21
CA CYS A 10 9.44 7.31 2.69
C CYS A 10 9.49 5.83 2.99
N LEU A 11 9.52 5.01 1.95
CA LEU A 11 9.50 3.56 2.03
C LEU A 11 10.93 3.02 1.92
N TRP A 12 11.38 2.32 2.94
CA TRP A 12 12.73 1.76 3.00
C TRP A 12 12.77 0.38 2.34
N PHE A 13 13.58 0.24 1.30
CA PHE A 13 13.88 -1.02 0.64
C PHE A 13 15.35 -1.38 0.83
N ASP A 14 15.67 -2.67 0.71
CA ASP A 14 17.07 -3.11 0.65
C ASP A 14 17.73 -2.53 -0.62
N ASP A 15 17.26 -2.94 -1.81
CA ASP A 15 17.79 -2.52 -3.12
C ASP A 15 16.73 -2.46 -4.23
N ARG A 16 15.46 -2.78 -3.93
CA ARG A 16 14.37 -2.95 -4.91
C ARG A 16 13.41 -1.75 -5.00
N GLY A 17 13.83 -0.56 -4.54
CA GLY A 17 12.95 0.62 -4.50
C GLY A 17 12.45 1.08 -5.87
N GLU A 18 13.29 1.03 -6.91
CA GLU A 18 12.89 1.39 -8.27
C GLU A 18 11.88 0.38 -8.86
N GLU A 19 12.13 -0.91 -8.67
CA GLU A 19 11.21 -1.98 -9.07
C GLU A 19 9.85 -1.82 -8.38
N ALA A 20 9.87 -1.58 -7.06
CA ALA A 20 8.65 -1.37 -6.27
C ALA A 20 7.87 -0.12 -6.72
N ALA A 21 8.54 1.01 -6.94
CA ALA A 21 7.90 2.22 -7.45
C ALA A 21 7.26 1.99 -8.83
N GLY A 22 7.94 1.27 -9.74
CA GLY A 22 7.39 0.86 -11.03
C GLY A 22 6.18 -0.06 -10.90
N PHE A 23 6.23 -1.02 -9.99
CA PHE A 23 5.12 -1.92 -9.70
C PHE A 23 3.89 -1.15 -9.19
N TYR A 24 4.04 -0.28 -8.19
CA TYR A 24 2.93 0.49 -7.63
C TYR A 24 2.34 1.48 -8.63
N THR A 25 3.17 2.21 -9.36
CA THR A 25 2.69 3.17 -10.38
C THR A 25 1.99 2.48 -11.56
N GLY A 26 2.26 1.20 -11.79
CA GLY A 26 1.56 0.37 -12.78
C GLY A 26 0.21 -0.18 -12.32
N ILE A 27 -0.12 -0.07 -11.02
CA ILE A 27 -1.40 -0.54 -10.46
C ILE A 27 -2.43 0.58 -10.40
N PHE A 28 -2.04 1.73 -9.84
CA PHE A 28 -2.97 2.82 -9.54
C PHE A 28 -3.04 3.84 -10.69
N PRO A 29 -4.23 4.33 -11.04
CA PRO A 29 -4.37 5.43 -11.98
C PRO A 29 -3.72 6.70 -11.42
N ASN A 30 -3.46 7.70 -12.30
CA ASN A 30 -2.87 8.98 -11.90
C ASN A 30 -1.57 8.82 -11.09
N SER A 31 -0.75 7.83 -11.46
CA SER A 31 0.49 7.45 -10.78
C SER A 31 1.66 7.49 -11.74
N ARG A 32 2.85 7.89 -11.25
CA ARG A 32 4.05 8.01 -12.08
C ARG A 32 5.33 8.07 -11.25
N ILE A 33 6.45 7.69 -11.84
CA ILE A 33 7.78 8.02 -11.32
C ILE A 33 8.07 9.47 -11.67
N VAL A 34 8.52 10.24 -10.68
CA VAL A 34 8.81 11.68 -10.81
C VAL A 34 10.31 11.92 -11.02
N ALA A 35 11.15 11.29 -10.20
CA ALA A 35 12.61 11.45 -10.27
C ALA A 35 13.32 10.22 -9.72
N VAL A 36 14.52 9.97 -10.23
CA VAL A 36 15.44 8.94 -9.72
C VAL A 36 16.75 9.62 -9.37
N THR A 37 17.25 9.39 -8.14
CA THR A 37 18.55 9.87 -7.69
C THR A 37 19.48 8.70 -7.46
N CYS A 38 20.69 8.78 -7.96
CA CYS A 38 21.70 7.74 -7.80
C CYS A 38 22.73 8.11 -6.75
N SER A 39 23.38 7.11 -6.16
CA SER A 39 24.49 7.27 -5.24
C SER A 39 25.72 7.83 -5.96
N SER A 40 26.42 8.74 -5.31
CA SER A 40 27.76 9.20 -5.73
C SER A 40 28.83 8.36 -5.04
N ASP A 41 30.10 8.69 -5.32
CA ASP A 41 31.26 8.16 -4.59
C ASP A 41 31.40 8.74 -3.19
N ALA A 42 30.79 9.91 -2.93
CA ALA A 42 30.83 10.58 -1.63
C ALA A 42 30.09 9.74 -0.55
N GLY A 43 30.80 9.40 0.52
CA GLY A 43 30.24 8.63 1.64
C GLY A 43 30.15 7.12 1.38
N ARG A 44 30.77 6.60 0.32
CA ARG A 44 30.77 5.16 0.01
C ARG A 44 31.26 4.31 1.17
N GLU A 45 32.24 4.79 1.91
CA GLU A 45 32.80 4.16 3.10
C GLU A 45 31.79 4.02 4.26
N ILE A 46 30.69 4.82 4.23
CA ILE A 46 29.63 4.82 5.24
C ILE A 46 28.48 3.95 4.79
N HIS A 47 27.95 4.18 3.58
CA HIS A 47 26.74 3.51 3.08
C HIS A 47 27.00 2.25 2.24
N GLY A 48 28.26 2.02 1.80
CA GLY A 48 28.66 0.82 1.04
C GLY A 48 28.02 0.66 -0.35
N ARG A 49 27.35 1.71 -0.87
CA ARG A 49 26.65 1.65 -2.16
C ARG A 49 27.59 1.95 -3.31
N GLU A 50 27.42 1.24 -4.43
CA GLU A 50 28.19 1.51 -5.62
C GLU A 50 27.76 2.84 -6.26
N PRO A 51 28.71 3.67 -6.71
CA PRO A 51 28.39 4.88 -7.48
C PRO A 51 27.54 4.55 -8.70
N GLY A 52 26.50 5.35 -8.94
CA GLY A 52 25.54 5.13 -10.03
C GLY A 52 24.39 4.18 -9.69
N SER A 53 24.42 3.47 -8.56
CA SER A 53 23.26 2.68 -8.10
C SER A 53 22.11 3.59 -7.67
N VAL A 54 20.86 3.16 -7.87
CA VAL A 54 19.68 3.94 -7.47
C VAL A 54 19.64 4.08 -5.96
N MET A 55 19.60 5.33 -5.48
CA MET A 55 19.49 5.67 -4.07
C MET A 55 18.04 5.95 -3.69
N THR A 56 17.37 6.87 -4.39
CA THR A 56 15.97 7.20 -4.14
C THR A 56 15.17 7.27 -5.43
N VAL A 57 13.89 6.92 -5.33
CA VAL A 57 12.91 7.11 -6.39
C VAL A 57 11.74 7.93 -5.81
N GLU A 58 11.55 9.13 -6.35
CA GLU A 58 10.35 9.92 -6.06
C GLU A 58 9.24 9.50 -7.03
N PHE A 59 8.06 9.19 -6.50
CA PHE A 59 6.91 8.76 -7.29
C PHE A 59 5.60 9.26 -6.69
N GLU A 60 4.54 9.22 -7.46
CA GLU A 60 3.19 9.59 -7.05
C GLU A 60 2.27 8.40 -7.21
N LEU A 61 1.42 8.14 -6.22
CA LEU A 61 0.31 7.18 -6.26
C LEU A 61 -1.00 7.94 -6.12
N ASP A 62 -1.83 7.92 -7.15
CA ASP A 62 -3.05 8.74 -7.24
C ASP A 62 -2.79 10.21 -6.85
N GLY A 63 -1.69 10.78 -7.36
CA GLY A 63 -1.25 12.14 -7.07
C GLY A 63 -0.67 12.36 -5.66
N HIS A 64 -0.55 11.32 -4.82
CA HIS A 64 0.10 11.40 -3.52
C HIS A 64 1.60 11.11 -3.64
N PRO A 65 2.48 12.03 -3.21
CA PRO A 65 3.91 11.85 -3.31
C PRO A 65 4.40 10.77 -2.33
N CYS A 66 5.33 9.97 -2.81
CA CYS A 66 6.03 8.93 -2.06
C CYS A 66 7.52 8.94 -2.45
N THR A 67 8.36 8.45 -1.57
CA THR A 67 9.78 8.19 -1.86
C THR A 67 10.09 6.72 -1.56
N ALA A 68 10.72 6.03 -2.49
CA ALA A 68 11.38 4.76 -2.23
C ALA A 68 12.87 5.02 -2.01
N LEU A 69 13.41 4.55 -0.89
CA LEU A 69 14.81 4.66 -0.53
C LEU A 69 15.45 3.27 -0.51
N ASN A 70 16.52 3.06 -1.26
CA ASN A 70 17.35 1.88 -1.18
C ASN A 70 18.40 2.06 -0.07
N GLY A 71 18.06 1.68 1.15
CA GLY A 71 18.89 1.89 2.34
C GLY A 71 19.67 0.65 2.82
N GLY A 72 19.49 -0.52 2.18
CA GLY A 72 20.10 -1.78 2.60
C GLY A 72 19.22 -2.62 3.53
N PRO A 73 19.71 -3.78 3.96
CA PRO A 73 18.90 -4.80 4.66
C PRO A 73 18.69 -4.50 6.16
N VAL A 74 18.93 -3.24 6.60
CA VAL A 74 18.87 -2.86 8.03
C VAL A 74 17.44 -2.86 8.56
N PHE A 75 16.49 -2.33 7.78
CA PHE A 75 15.08 -2.25 8.16
C PHE A 75 14.21 -3.08 7.23
N ARG A 76 13.08 -3.53 7.77
CA ARG A 76 12.04 -4.27 7.03
C ARG A 76 10.69 -3.69 7.36
N PHE A 77 9.76 -3.77 6.40
CA PHE A 77 8.37 -3.42 6.64
C PHE A 77 7.72 -4.33 7.68
N ASN A 78 6.76 -3.79 8.39
CA ASN A 78 5.89 -4.53 9.30
C ASN A 78 4.48 -3.94 9.26
N GLU A 79 3.55 -4.54 9.97
CA GLU A 79 2.13 -4.20 9.97
C GLU A 79 1.79 -2.92 10.77
N ALA A 80 2.77 -2.31 11.45
CA ALA A 80 2.53 -1.09 12.22
C ALA A 80 2.22 0.13 11.33
N ILE A 81 2.59 0.05 10.04
CA ILE A 81 2.20 1.01 9.02
C ILE A 81 1.63 0.28 7.81
N SER A 82 0.60 0.82 7.21
CA SER A 82 -0.01 0.32 5.97
C SER A 82 -0.49 1.47 5.11
N LEU A 83 -0.54 1.26 3.81
CA LEU A 83 -1.19 2.19 2.88
C LEU A 83 -2.63 1.72 2.65
N GLN A 84 -3.58 2.64 2.77
CA GLN A 84 -5.00 2.34 2.62
C GLN A 84 -5.49 2.79 1.24
N VAL A 85 -6.09 1.84 0.51
CA VAL A 85 -6.73 2.06 -0.79
C VAL A 85 -8.23 2.06 -0.57
N SER A 86 -8.88 3.20 -0.84
CA SER A 86 -10.34 3.34 -0.72
C SER A 86 -11.00 3.16 -2.08
N CYS A 87 -11.73 2.06 -2.27
CA CYS A 87 -12.37 1.68 -3.53
C CYS A 87 -13.86 2.04 -3.52
N ASP A 88 -14.35 2.55 -4.64
CA ASP A 88 -15.77 2.89 -4.83
C ASP A 88 -16.58 1.69 -5.32
N THR A 89 -15.96 0.76 -6.06
CA THR A 89 -16.61 -0.39 -6.70
C THR A 89 -15.93 -1.71 -6.35
N GLN A 90 -16.68 -2.81 -6.51
CA GLN A 90 -16.10 -4.15 -6.36
C GLN A 90 -15.02 -4.44 -7.40
N ALA A 91 -15.17 -3.91 -8.61
CA ALA A 91 -14.16 -4.07 -9.67
C ALA A 91 -12.82 -3.42 -9.30
N GLU A 92 -12.83 -2.27 -8.63
CA GLU A 92 -11.61 -1.64 -8.11
C GLU A 92 -10.99 -2.49 -6.99
N ILE A 93 -11.80 -2.98 -6.04
CA ILE A 93 -11.32 -3.89 -4.99
C ILE A 93 -10.67 -5.12 -5.61
N ASP A 94 -11.32 -5.75 -6.58
CA ASP A 94 -10.83 -6.96 -7.23
C ASP A 94 -9.50 -6.71 -7.95
N HIS A 95 -9.42 -5.61 -8.72
CA HIS A 95 -8.20 -5.22 -9.43
C HIS A 95 -7.04 -4.94 -8.45
N ASP A 96 -7.26 -4.06 -7.48
CA ASP A 96 -6.19 -3.62 -6.58
C ASP A 96 -5.73 -4.77 -5.67
N TRP A 97 -6.67 -5.58 -5.18
CA TRP A 97 -6.36 -6.78 -4.40
C TRP A 97 -5.52 -7.79 -5.19
N GLU A 98 -5.94 -8.12 -6.40
CA GLU A 98 -5.24 -9.10 -7.25
C GLU A 98 -3.82 -8.62 -7.57
N ARG A 99 -3.69 -7.37 -8.00
CA ARG A 99 -2.39 -6.79 -8.36
C ARG A 99 -1.45 -6.68 -7.17
N LEU A 100 -1.91 -6.16 -6.03
CA LEU A 100 -1.08 -5.97 -4.83
C LEU A 100 -0.70 -7.30 -4.17
N SER A 101 -1.58 -8.30 -4.19
CA SER A 101 -1.31 -9.61 -3.57
C SER A 101 -0.41 -10.52 -4.40
N GLU A 102 -0.17 -10.19 -5.67
CA GLU A 102 0.68 -10.97 -6.56
C GLU A 102 2.11 -11.11 -6.02
N GLY A 103 2.52 -12.35 -5.70
CA GLY A 103 3.82 -12.66 -5.12
C GLY A 103 3.98 -12.26 -3.65
N GLY A 104 2.90 -11.79 -3.00
CA GLY A 104 2.86 -11.51 -1.57
C GLY A 104 2.54 -12.74 -0.72
N ASP A 105 2.51 -12.55 0.60
CA ASP A 105 2.23 -13.62 1.57
C ASP A 105 0.71 -13.85 1.72
N PRO A 106 0.17 -15.01 1.30
CA PRO A 106 -1.27 -15.31 1.42
C PRO A 106 -1.74 -15.46 2.88
N GLU A 107 -0.85 -15.74 3.83
CA GLU A 107 -1.18 -15.82 5.26
C GLU A 107 -1.37 -14.45 5.89
N ALA A 108 -0.86 -13.38 5.26
CA ALA A 108 -1.07 -12.00 5.70
C ALA A 108 -2.42 -11.41 5.26
N GLN A 109 -3.24 -12.20 4.51
CA GLN A 109 -4.51 -11.73 3.96
C GLN A 109 -5.66 -11.93 4.95
N GLN A 110 -6.22 -10.82 5.47
CA GLN A 110 -7.40 -10.84 6.34
C GLN A 110 -8.09 -9.48 6.41
N CYS A 111 -9.42 -9.44 6.39
CA CYS A 111 -10.21 -8.22 6.63
C CYS A 111 -9.85 -7.03 5.71
N GLY A 112 -9.50 -7.29 4.46
CA GLY A 112 -9.03 -6.28 3.52
C GLY A 112 -7.55 -5.96 3.61
N TRP A 113 -6.82 -6.55 4.56
CA TRP A 113 -5.37 -6.44 4.68
C TRP A 113 -4.64 -7.45 3.82
N LEU A 114 -3.51 -7.04 3.26
CA LEU A 114 -2.55 -7.92 2.58
C LEU A 114 -1.12 -7.38 2.75
N LYS A 115 -0.12 -8.23 2.50
CA LYS A 115 1.27 -7.83 2.26
C LYS A 115 1.61 -8.08 0.81
N ASP A 116 2.26 -7.11 0.17
CA ASP A 116 2.76 -7.26 -1.18
C ASP A 116 4.07 -8.06 -1.23
N ARG A 117 4.59 -8.29 -2.44
CA ARG A 117 5.85 -9.02 -2.69
C ARG A 117 7.09 -8.38 -2.07
N TYR A 118 7.00 -7.11 -1.64
CA TYR A 118 8.08 -6.40 -0.96
C TYR A 118 7.91 -6.39 0.57
N GLY A 119 6.80 -6.95 1.08
CA GLY A 119 6.45 -6.99 2.49
C GLY A 119 5.75 -5.75 3.01
N LEU A 120 5.42 -4.76 2.16
CA LEU A 120 4.64 -3.60 2.54
C LEU A 120 3.17 -4.00 2.75
N SER A 121 2.60 -3.54 3.86
CA SER A 121 1.20 -3.80 4.20
C SER A 121 0.26 -2.81 3.54
N TRP A 122 -0.85 -3.32 3.02
CA TRP A 122 -1.92 -2.58 2.37
C TRP A 122 -3.26 -2.95 2.97
N GLN A 123 -4.18 -1.98 2.92
CA GLN A 123 -5.59 -2.20 3.21
C GLN A 123 -6.41 -1.82 1.98
N VAL A 124 -7.11 -2.77 1.38
CA VAL A 124 -8.01 -2.52 0.24
C VAL A 124 -9.44 -2.55 0.77
N VAL A 125 -10.05 -1.38 0.88
CA VAL A 125 -11.31 -1.20 1.62
C VAL A 125 -12.38 -0.46 0.81
N PRO A 126 -13.65 -0.85 0.95
CA PRO A 126 -14.76 -0.08 0.38
C PRO A 126 -14.86 1.30 1.04
N ARG A 127 -14.97 2.37 0.25
CA ARG A 127 -15.13 3.75 0.76
C ARG A 127 -16.33 3.89 1.71
N GLY A 128 -17.41 3.16 1.47
CA GLY A 128 -18.61 3.18 2.31
C GLY A 128 -18.51 2.43 3.64
N MET A 129 -17.47 1.63 3.86
CA MET A 129 -17.35 0.76 5.05
C MET A 129 -17.34 1.56 6.36
N ALA A 130 -16.65 2.69 6.40
CA ALA A 130 -16.58 3.54 7.60
C ALA A 130 -17.96 4.04 8.03
N ALA A 131 -18.86 4.34 7.08
CA ALA A 131 -20.23 4.77 7.38
C ALA A 131 -21.07 3.63 7.96
N MET A 132 -20.90 2.39 7.47
CA MET A 132 -21.59 1.20 8.00
C MET A 132 -21.17 0.88 9.43
N LEU A 133 -19.94 1.19 9.81
CA LEU A 133 -19.37 0.87 11.13
C LEU A 133 -19.39 2.06 12.10
N LYS A 134 -19.99 3.19 11.72
CA LYS A 134 -19.97 4.44 12.50
C LYS A 134 -20.60 4.31 13.89
N ASP A 135 -21.70 3.55 14.01
CA ASP A 135 -22.36 3.26 15.28
C ASP A 135 -22.10 1.78 15.70
N PRO A 136 -21.06 1.56 16.52
CA PRO A 136 -20.64 0.19 16.87
C PRO A 136 -21.66 -0.57 17.71
N GLU A 137 -22.62 0.14 18.34
CA GLU A 137 -23.66 -0.49 19.15
C GLU A 137 -24.87 -0.93 18.33
N SER A 138 -25.03 -0.41 17.12
CA SER A 138 -26.13 -0.82 16.23
C SER A 138 -26.01 -2.29 15.83
N ALA A 139 -27.14 -2.99 15.77
CA ALA A 139 -27.18 -4.39 15.30
C ALA A 139 -26.64 -4.52 13.87
N ALA A 140 -26.88 -3.53 13.02
CA ALA A 140 -26.40 -3.48 11.63
C ALA A 140 -24.87 -3.42 11.56
N ALA A 141 -24.23 -2.52 12.33
CA ALA A 141 -22.77 -2.40 12.36
C ALA A 141 -22.11 -3.67 12.95
N LYS A 142 -22.71 -4.28 13.98
CA LYS A 142 -22.23 -5.55 14.54
C LYS A 142 -22.26 -6.69 13.51
N ARG A 143 -23.35 -6.79 12.71
CA ARG A 143 -23.43 -7.77 11.62
C ARG A 143 -22.40 -7.50 10.51
N ALA A 144 -22.26 -6.25 10.08
CA ALA A 144 -21.25 -5.87 9.08
C ALA A 144 -19.83 -6.18 9.56
N MET A 145 -19.48 -5.83 10.80
CA MET A 145 -18.18 -6.16 11.37
C MET A 145 -17.93 -7.66 11.44
N ALA A 146 -18.94 -8.44 11.85
CA ALA A 146 -18.83 -9.89 11.87
C ALA A 146 -18.61 -10.50 10.47
N ALA A 147 -19.14 -9.86 9.41
CA ALA A 147 -18.87 -10.25 8.04
C ALA A 147 -17.44 -9.87 7.62
N VAL A 148 -16.97 -8.66 7.90
CA VAL A 148 -15.58 -8.22 7.65
C VAL A 148 -14.57 -9.22 8.22
N LEU A 149 -14.75 -9.63 9.47
CA LEU A 149 -13.83 -10.52 10.18
C LEU A 149 -13.72 -11.94 9.57
N LYS A 150 -14.66 -12.32 8.71
CA LYS A 150 -14.65 -13.62 8.01
C LYS A 150 -14.06 -13.55 6.61
N MET A 151 -13.80 -12.36 6.09
CA MET A 151 -13.31 -12.14 4.73
C MET A 151 -11.79 -11.99 4.70
N LYS A 152 -11.16 -12.42 3.62
CA LYS A 152 -9.81 -11.97 3.21
C LYS A 152 -9.96 -10.70 2.37
N LYS A 153 -10.31 -10.84 1.11
CA LYS A 153 -10.74 -9.73 0.24
C LYS A 153 -12.17 -9.33 0.62
N LEU A 154 -12.42 -8.04 0.74
CA LEU A 154 -13.75 -7.54 1.07
C LEU A 154 -14.69 -7.60 -0.14
N ASP A 155 -15.94 -7.98 0.12
CA ASP A 155 -17.03 -8.04 -0.84
C ASP A 155 -18.12 -7.04 -0.45
N ILE A 156 -18.36 -6.04 -1.31
CA ILE A 156 -19.31 -4.96 -1.03
C ILE A 156 -20.75 -5.48 -0.91
N ALA A 157 -21.13 -6.44 -1.75
CA ALA A 157 -22.48 -6.98 -1.74
C ALA A 157 -22.76 -7.76 -0.46
N GLU A 158 -21.82 -8.61 -0.04
CA GLU A 158 -21.92 -9.36 1.21
C GLU A 158 -21.89 -8.45 2.45
N LEU A 159 -21.09 -7.37 2.42
CA LEU A 159 -21.08 -6.38 3.50
C LEU A 159 -22.42 -5.65 3.62
N ARG A 160 -23.01 -5.22 2.49
CA ARG A 160 -24.35 -4.59 2.46
C ARG A 160 -25.43 -5.52 2.96
N LYS A 161 -25.45 -6.75 2.46
CA LYS A 161 -26.40 -7.78 2.88
C LYS A 161 -26.30 -8.04 4.41
N ALA A 162 -25.09 -8.16 4.95
CA ALA A 162 -24.90 -8.32 6.39
C ALA A 162 -25.38 -7.09 7.18
N TYR A 163 -25.15 -5.88 6.67
CA TYR A 163 -25.59 -4.63 7.30
C TYR A 163 -27.12 -4.51 7.33
N GLU A 164 -27.79 -4.82 6.24
CA GLU A 164 -29.25 -4.72 6.08
C GLU A 164 -29.99 -5.81 6.89
N GLY A 165 -29.49 -7.01 7.00
CA GLY A 165 -30.04 -8.11 7.81
C GLY A 165 -30.69 -9.21 7.00
#